data_ca79b8c37da92366530afab6d47c9399
#
_entry.id   ca79b8c37da92366530afab6d47c9399
#
_cell.length_a   1.000
_cell.length_b   1.000
_cell.length_c   1.000
_cell.angle_alpha   90.00
_cell.angle_beta   90.00
_cell.angle_gamma   90.00
#
_symmetry.space_group_name_H-M   'P 1'
#
loop_
_entity.id
_entity.type
_entity.pdbx_description
1 polymer ?
#
loop_
_entity_poly.entity_id
_entity_poly.type
_entity_poly.pdbx_seq_one_letter_code
_entity_poly.pdbx_strand_id
1 'polypeptide(L)'
;MPTDQRTDARRPRVLSGIQPTADSFHFGNYLGAIRHWVALQETHDAYYCVVDLHAITVDWEPEVLRRRTRVAAAQLLAAGLDPDRCTLFVQSHVPQHPRLAWVLGCLTGFGEAGRMVQFKDKSARSERVSVGLFTYPVLQAADILLYHADAVPVGEDQRQHLELTRDLAERFNARFGPTFTVPRAHIVRETAKIADLQEPTAKMSKSLPGAGLLELLEPEPSVRKKIRAAVTDTGREVRHDPERKPGVSNLLTIASALSGRPVPELETSFAGRGYGDLKAEVADLAVDFVRPIQRRTAEILDDAAELDRVLAIGAERAESVAAATLATAYDRVGFLPPRKG
;
A
#
# COMPACT_ATOMS: atom_id res chain seq x y z
N MET A 1 39.24 -7.07 29.05
CA MET A 1 37.91 -6.50 28.85
C MET A 1 37.73 -6.26 27.37
N PRO A 2 36.95 -7.05 26.64
CA PRO A 2 36.66 -6.74 25.26
C PRO A 2 35.60 -5.64 25.24
N THR A 3 35.95 -4.52 24.63
CA THR A 3 35.04 -3.39 24.34
C THR A 3 34.00 -3.88 23.29
N ASP A 4 32.77 -3.97 23.74
CA ASP A 4 31.58 -4.20 22.89
C ASP A 4 31.45 -3.02 21.90
N GLN A 5 32.08 -3.14 20.75
CA GLN A 5 31.80 -2.27 19.60
C GLN A 5 30.46 -2.71 19.01
N ARG A 6 29.34 -2.27 19.61
CA ARG A 6 28.09 -2.20 18.90
C ARG A 6 28.28 -1.18 17.78
N THR A 7 28.62 -1.68 16.60
CA THR A 7 28.45 -0.90 15.38
C THR A 7 27.00 -0.46 15.34
N ASP A 8 26.80 0.83 15.39
CA ASP A 8 25.49 1.51 15.25
C ASP A 8 24.97 1.21 13.83
N ALA A 9 24.48 0.00 13.63
CA ALA A 9 23.99 -0.46 12.35
C ALA A 9 22.70 0.33 12.06
N ARG A 10 22.74 1.19 11.06
CA ARG A 10 21.59 1.91 10.54
C ARG A 10 20.38 0.96 10.46
N ARG A 11 19.22 1.38 11.00
CA ARG A 11 17.97 0.62 10.82
C ARG A 11 17.74 0.38 9.33
N PRO A 12 17.38 -0.85 8.90
CA PRO A 12 17.08 -1.11 7.51
C PRO A 12 15.93 -0.22 7.05
N ARG A 13 16.05 0.33 5.84
CA ARG A 13 15.06 1.27 5.30
C ARG A 13 14.03 0.52 4.47
N VAL A 14 12.76 0.85 4.68
CA VAL A 14 11.65 0.37 3.86
C VAL A 14 10.90 1.53 3.25
N LEU A 15 10.42 1.33 2.02
CA LEU A 15 9.51 2.27 1.36
C LEU A 15 8.30 1.50 0.84
N SER A 16 7.13 2.08 1.04
CA SER A 16 5.91 1.60 0.39
C SER A 16 4.96 2.77 0.10
N GLY A 17 4.05 2.57 -0.84
CA GLY A 17 3.12 3.59 -1.27
C GLY A 17 1.70 3.07 -1.47
N ILE A 18 0.73 3.97 -1.30
CA ILE A 18 -0.68 3.66 -1.54
C ILE A 18 -1.33 4.77 -2.37
N GLN A 19 -2.09 4.38 -3.37
CA GLN A 19 -2.77 5.32 -4.27
C GLN A 19 -4.06 5.86 -3.63
N PRO A 20 -4.30 7.18 -3.67
CA PRO A 20 -5.53 7.81 -3.20
C PRO A 20 -6.64 7.73 -4.27
N THR A 21 -6.99 6.52 -4.73
CA THR A 21 -7.92 6.29 -5.84
C THR A 21 -9.35 6.00 -5.41
N ALA A 22 -9.65 6.02 -4.10
CA ALA A 22 -11.00 5.84 -3.56
C ALA A 22 -11.21 6.71 -2.32
N ASP A 23 -12.47 6.84 -1.92
CA ASP A 23 -12.87 7.64 -0.76
C ASP A 23 -12.56 6.92 0.56
N SER A 24 -12.23 5.62 0.52
CA SER A 24 -11.79 4.83 1.67
C SER A 24 -10.84 3.70 1.25
N PHE A 25 -9.98 3.27 2.17
CA PHE A 25 -9.33 1.98 2.07
C PHE A 25 -10.32 0.88 2.41
N HIS A 26 -10.12 -0.31 1.85
CA HIS A 26 -10.91 -1.48 2.17
C HIS A 26 -10.14 -2.44 3.11
N PHE A 27 -10.83 -3.40 3.70
CA PHE A 27 -10.24 -4.37 4.61
C PHE A 27 -9.03 -5.10 4.02
N GLY A 28 -9.06 -5.41 2.72
CA GLY A 28 -7.92 -6.00 2.03
C GLY A 28 -6.67 -5.09 2.01
N ASN A 29 -6.82 -3.76 1.90
CA ASN A 29 -5.70 -2.83 2.02
C ASN A 29 -5.13 -2.84 3.44
N TYR A 30 -6.00 -2.80 4.45
CA TYR A 30 -5.55 -2.79 5.84
C TYR A 30 -4.83 -4.09 6.22
N LEU A 31 -5.47 -5.22 5.99
CA LEU A 31 -4.95 -6.52 6.40
C LEU A 31 -3.77 -7.00 5.55
N GLY A 32 -3.75 -6.60 4.27
CA GLY A 32 -2.68 -6.98 3.33
C GLY A 32 -1.45 -6.08 3.36
N ALA A 33 -1.60 -4.80 3.75
CA ALA A 33 -0.51 -3.84 3.70
C ALA A 33 -0.41 -2.97 4.96
N ILE A 34 -1.44 -2.17 5.30
CA ILE A 34 -1.33 -1.11 6.31
C ILE A 34 -0.95 -1.66 7.68
N ARG A 35 -1.52 -2.78 8.11
CA ARG A 35 -1.16 -3.46 9.37
C ARG A 35 0.32 -3.82 9.44
N HIS A 36 0.91 -4.24 8.32
CA HIS A 36 2.33 -4.56 8.26
C HIS A 36 3.19 -3.30 8.32
N TRP A 37 2.73 -2.19 7.70
CA TRP A 37 3.42 -0.91 7.79
C TRP A 37 3.49 -0.40 9.23
N VAL A 38 2.38 -0.51 9.97
CA VAL A 38 2.32 -0.16 11.40
C VAL A 38 3.32 -1.00 12.21
N ALA A 39 3.49 -2.27 11.90
CA ALA A 39 4.48 -3.11 12.57
C ALA A 39 5.93 -2.76 12.15
N LEU A 40 6.16 -2.46 10.86
CA LEU A 40 7.49 -2.16 10.33
C LEU A 40 8.08 -0.84 10.85
N GLN A 41 7.26 0.17 11.16
CA GLN A 41 7.74 1.44 11.72
C GLN A 41 8.48 1.28 13.06
N GLU A 42 8.24 0.19 13.79
CA GLU A 42 8.90 -0.09 15.05
C GLU A 42 10.37 -0.50 14.88
N THR A 43 10.68 -1.15 13.76
CA THR A 43 11.97 -1.82 13.54
C THR A 43 12.78 -1.25 12.38
N HIS A 44 12.16 -0.48 11.50
CA HIS A 44 12.75 0.06 10.28
C HIS A 44 12.73 1.60 10.25
N ASP A 45 13.63 2.19 9.46
CA ASP A 45 13.53 3.56 8.98
C ASP A 45 12.50 3.57 7.85
N ALA A 46 11.23 3.82 8.20
CA ALA A 46 10.09 3.56 7.33
C ALA A 46 9.59 4.82 6.62
N TYR A 47 9.47 4.73 5.29
CA TYR A 47 8.92 5.76 4.40
C TYR A 47 7.61 5.28 3.81
N TYR A 48 6.52 6.00 4.07
CA TYR A 48 5.20 5.70 3.55
C TYR A 48 4.67 6.87 2.74
N CYS A 49 4.28 6.59 1.51
CA CYS A 49 3.94 7.61 0.53
C CYS A 49 2.49 7.48 0.06
N VAL A 50 1.74 8.59 0.12
CA VAL A 50 0.47 8.71 -0.62
C VAL A 50 0.84 9.08 -2.06
N VAL A 51 0.74 8.11 -2.99
CA VAL A 51 1.30 8.23 -4.34
C VAL A 51 0.28 8.85 -5.31
N ASP A 52 0.09 10.14 -5.19
CA ASP A 52 -0.85 10.95 -5.99
C ASP A 52 -0.40 11.12 -7.45
N LEU A 53 0.90 11.12 -7.76
CA LEU A 53 1.40 11.11 -9.14
C LEU A 53 1.03 9.80 -9.87
N HIS A 54 1.01 8.67 -9.17
CA HIS A 54 0.52 7.41 -9.75
C HIS A 54 -0.99 7.42 -9.94
N ALA A 55 -1.73 8.15 -9.10
CA ALA A 55 -3.19 8.22 -9.22
C ALA A 55 -3.65 8.89 -10.51
N ILE A 56 -2.89 9.86 -11.04
CA ILE A 56 -3.23 10.58 -12.27
C ILE A 56 -2.84 9.84 -13.57
N THR A 57 -2.38 8.60 -13.49
CA THR A 57 -2.13 7.76 -14.68
C THR A 57 -3.42 7.29 -15.37
N VAL A 58 -4.54 7.42 -14.69
CA VAL A 58 -5.91 7.21 -15.17
C VAL A 58 -6.70 8.50 -15.04
N ASP A 59 -7.93 8.55 -15.55
CA ASP A 59 -8.77 9.74 -15.47
C ASP A 59 -9.06 10.12 -14.01
N TRP A 60 -9.00 11.42 -13.73
CA TRP A 60 -9.19 11.99 -12.40
C TRP A 60 -9.90 13.36 -12.43
N GLU A 61 -10.57 13.69 -11.33
CA GLU A 61 -11.12 15.01 -11.08
C GLU A 61 -10.27 15.71 -9.99
N PRO A 62 -9.80 16.95 -10.22
CA PRO A 62 -8.87 17.64 -9.32
C PRO A 62 -9.34 17.71 -7.86
N GLU A 63 -10.61 18.09 -7.63
CA GLU A 63 -11.18 18.20 -6.29
C GLU A 63 -11.30 16.84 -5.59
N VAL A 64 -11.64 15.80 -6.35
CA VAL A 64 -11.70 14.43 -5.85
C VAL A 64 -10.32 13.93 -5.46
N LEU A 65 -9.30 14.19 -6.28
CA LEU A 65 -7.91 13.81 -5.98
C LEU A 65 -7.42 14.49 -4.68
N ARG A 66 -7.62 15.82 -4.54
CA ARG A 66 -7.24 16.56 -3.32
C ARG A 66 -7.89 15.96 -2.07
N ARG A 67 -9.22 15.76 -2.13
CA ARG A 67 -9.97 15.16 -1.01
C ARG A 67 -9.45 13.77 -0.68
N ARG A 68 -9.31 12.90 -1.68
CA ARG A 68 -8.85 11.51 -1.49
C ARG A 68 -7.43 11.42 -0.97
N THR A 69 -6.54 12.32 -1.37
CA THR A 69 -5.17 12.39 -0.84
C THR A 69 -5.18 12.69 0.66
N ARG A 70 -5.96 13.69 1.12
CA ARG A 70 -6.12 13.98 2.55
C ARG A 70 -6.79 12.84 3.31
N VAL A 71 -7.85 12.27 2.77
CA VAL A 71 -8.56 11.15 3.39
C VAL A 71 -7.65 9.91 3.50
N ALA A 72 -6.85 9.63 2.48
CA ALA A 72 -5.88 8.53 2.54
C ALA A 72 -4.84 8.75 3.64
N ALA A 73 -4.24 9.94 3.72
CA ALA A 73 -3.28 10.27 4.77
C ALA A 73 -3.91 10.18 6.17
N ALA A 74 -5.11 10.73 6.37
CA ALA A 74 -5.83 10.65 7.63
C ALA A 74 -6.15 9.23 8.04
N GLN A 75 -6.57 8.37 7.09
CA GLN A 75 -6.81 6.95 7.37
C GLN A 75 -5.53 6.20 7.74
N LEU A 76 -4.39 6.51 7.13
CA LEU A 76 -3.10 5.90 7.49
C LEU A 76 -2.70 6.25 8.92
N LEU A 77 -2.84 7.50 9.33
CA LEU A 77 -2.61 7.94 10.71
C LEU A 77 -3.60 7.30 11.68
N ALA A 78 -4.89 7.28 11.32
CA ALA A 78 -5.94 6.64 12.13
C ALA A 78 -5.75 5.12 12.28
N ALA A 79 -5.15 4.48 11.28
CA ALA A 79 -4.82 3.05 11.28
C ALA A 79 -3.58 2.70 12.12
N GLY A 80 -2.85 3.71 12.64
CA GLY A 80 -1.74 3.52 13.56
C GLY A 80 -0.36 3.89 13.02
N LEU A 81 -0.24 4.54 11.85
CA LEU A 81 1.02 5.15 11.47
C LEU A 81 1.31 6.36 12.37
N ASP A 82 2.52 6.38 12.92
CA ASP A 82 2.99 7.43 13.82
C ASP A 82 4.03 8.30 13.10
N PRO A 83 3.74 9.59 12.84
CA PRO A 83 4.65 10.49 12.12
C PRO A 83 5.96 10.78 12.89
N ASP A 84 6.04 10.44 14.18
CA ASP A 84 7.28 10.51 14.95
C ASP A 84 8.18 9.27 14.76
N ARG A 85 7.60 8.17 14.26
CA ARG A 85 8.28 6.88 14.04
C ARG A 85 8.54 6.56 12.59
N CYS A 86 7.73 7.10 11.68
CA CYS A 86 7.88 6.93 10.25
C CYS A 86 7.82 8.26 9.50
N THR A 87 8.25 8.27 8.26
CA THR A 87 8.11 9.41 7.35
C THR A 87 6.87 9.18 6.47
N LEU A 88 5.76 9.85 6.79
CA LEU A 88 4.54 9.85 5.98
C LEU A 88 4.48 11.14 5.16
N PHE A 89 4.37 11.02 3.83
CA PHE A 89 4.36 12.17 2.93
C PHE A 89 3.51 11.93 1.69
N VAL A 90 3.23 13.02 0.94
CA VAL A 90 2.57 12.96 -0.36
C VAL A 90 3.62 13.03 -1.46
N GLN A 91 3.54 12.16 -2.46
CA GLN A 91 4.53 12.01 -3.50
C GLN A 91 4.82 13.32 -4.27
N SER A 92 3.77 14.06 -4.63
CA SER A 92 3.92 15.32 -5.36
C SER A 92 4.57 16.45 -4.56
N HIS A 93 4.67 16.32 -3.23
CA HIS A 93 5.37 17.27 -2.38
C HIS A 93 6.90 17.15 -2.48
N VAL A 94 7.41 16.06 -3.06
CA VAL A 94 8.85 15.78 -3.22
C VAL A 94 9.19 15.76 -4.72
N PRO A 95 9.64 16.89 -5.29
CA PRO A 95 9.84 17.04 -6.74
C PRO A 95 10.96 16.15 -7.32
N GLN A 96 11.72 15.48 -6.49
CA GLN A 96 12.80 14.59 -6.89
C GLN A 96 12.27 13.31 -7.57
N HIS A 97 11.07 12.85 -7.25
CA HIS A 97 10.45 11.66 -7.84
C HIS A 97 10.37 11.72 -9.37
N PRO A 98 9.65 12.68 -9.99
CA PRO A 98 9.59 12.78 -11.44
C PRO A 98 10.93 13.13 -12.06
N ARG A 99 11.83 13.84 -11.35
CA ARG A 99 13.16 14.18 -11.86
C ARG A 99 14.05 12.94 -11.99
N LEU A 100 14.06 12.05 -11.01
CA LEU A 100 14.79 10.78 -11.12
C LEU A 100 14.11 9.84 -12.11
N ALA A 101 12.79 9.81 -12.15
CA ALA A 101 12.03 9.00 -13.11
C ALA A 101 12.41 9.34 -14.55
N TRP A 102 12.67 10.60 -14.87
CA TRP A 102 13.17 10.99 -16.20
C TRP A 102 14.52 10.34 -16.52
N VAL A 103 15.49 10.41 -15.61
CA VAL A 103 16.80 9.79 -15.79
C VAL A 103 16.69 8.27 -15.99
N LEU A 104 15.93 7.61 -15.13
CA LEU A 104 15.70 6.17 -15.23
C LEU A 104 14.94 5.81 -16.51
N GLY A 105 14.00 6.65 -16.94
CA GLY A 105 13.27 6.49 -18.20
C GLY A 105 14.18 6.47 -19.43
N CYS A 106 15.23 7.31 -19.42
CA CYS A 106 16.25 7.31 -20.46
C CYS A 106 17.14 6.05 -20.45
N LEU A 107 17.12 5.28 -19.37
CA LEU A 107 17.83 4.00 -19.24
C LEU A 107 16.92 2.79 -19.44
N THR A 108 15.62 2.99 -19.53
CA THR A 108 14.62 1.91 -19.70
C THR A 108 14.34 1.68 -21.18
N GLY A 109 14.46 0.44 -21.63
CA GLY A 109 14.12 0.07 -23.00
C GLY A 109 12.60 0.11 -23.22
N PHE A 110 12.15 0.63 -24.39
CA PHE A 110 10.72 0.66 -24.74
C PHE A 110 10.05 -0.73 -24.66
N GLY A 111 10.73 -1.77 -25.18
CA GLY A 111 10.25 -3.15 -25.10
C GLY A 111 10.22 -3.73 -23.68
N GLU A 112 11.08 -3.23 -22.79
CA GLU A 112 11.11 -3.60 -21.38
C GLU A 112 9.86 -3.05 -20.66
N ALA A 113 9.58 -1.76 -20.81
CA ALA A 113 8.37 -1.13 -20.27
C ALA A 113 7.09 -1.75 -20.84
N GLY A 114 7.06 -2.06 -22.15
CA GLY A 114 5.89 -2.67 -22.81
C GLY A 114 5.61 -4.12 -22.43
N ARG A 115 6.55 -4.82 -21.78
CA ARG A 115 6.34 -6.19 -21.29
C ARG A 115 5.68 -6.28 -19.92
N MET A 116 5.51 -5.15 -19.21
CA MET A 116 4.90 -5.12 -17.89
C MET A 116 3.45 -5.66 -17.94
N VAL A 117 3.18 -6.69 -17.12
CA VAL A 117 1.87 -7.37 -17.08
C VAL A 117 0.77 -6.39 -16.68
N GLN A 118 1.01 -5.60 -15.64
CA GLN A 118 0.06 -4.59 -15.16
C GLN A 118 -0.27 -3.52 -16.22
N PHE A 119 0.68 -3.15 -17.07
CA PHE A 119 0.43 -2.26 -18.20
C PHE A 119 -0.54 -2.90 -19.20
N LYS A 120 -0.30 -4.16 -19.57
CA LYS A 120 -1.15 -4.89 -20.51
C LYS A 120 -2.58 -5.03 -19.99
N ASP A 121 -2.73 -5.39 -18.72
CA ASP A 121 -4.05 -5.57 -18.08
C ASP A 121 -4.84 -4.26 -17.99
N LYS A 122 -4.19 -3.16 -17.61
CA LYS A 122 -4.82 -1.84 -17.50
C LYS A 122 -5.13 -1.24 -18.87
N SER A 123 -4.21 -1.36 -19.82
CA SER A 123 -4.41 -0.83 -21.18
C SER A 123 -5.54 -1.53 -21.92
N ALA A 124 -5.74 -2.84 -21.68
CA ALA A 124 -6.85 -3.60 -22.27
C ALA A 124 -8.24 -3.15 -21.78
N ARG A 125 -8.32 -2.46 -20.64
CA ARG A 125 -9.57 -1.97 -20.02
C ARG A 125 -9.79 -0.47 -20.19
N SER A 126 -8.87 0.24 -20.82
CA SER A 126 -8.91 1.71 -20.97
C SER A 126 -9.15 2.08 -22.43
N GLU A 127 -10.11 2.95 -22.68
CA GLU A 127 -10.31 3.54 -24.02
C GLU A 127 -9.15 4.43 -24.46
N ARG A 128 -8.47 5.03 -23.50
CA ARG A 128 -7.30 5.88 -23.75
C ARG A 128 -6.14 5.46 -22.84
N VAL A 129 -5.04 5.06 -23.46
CA VAL A 129 -3.80 4.72 -22.75
C VAL A 129 -2.88 5.93 -22.72
N SER A 130 -2.63 6.48 -21.52
CA SER A 130 -1.70 7.60 -21.35
C SER A 130 -0.23 7.13 -21.36
N VAL A 131 0.69 8.04 -21.70
CA VAL A 131 2.13 7.78 -21.55
C VAL A 131 2.47 7.51 -20.07
N GLY A 132 1.80 8.21 -19.14
CA GLY A 132 1.96 7.96 -17.70
C GLY A 132 1.62 6.53 -17.30
N LEU A 133 0.58 5.94 -17.89
CA LEU A 133 0.23 4.53 -17.65
C LEU A 133 1.30 3.57 -18.22
N PHE A 134 2.00 3.96 -19.28
CA PHE A 134 3.11 3.18 -19.84
C PHE A 134 4.38 3.28 -18.98
N THR A 135 4.66 4.47 -18.41
CA THR A 135 5.93 4.77 -17.73
C THR A 135 5.87 4.73 -16.21
N TYR A 136 4.69 4.53 -15.59
CA TYR A 136 4.58 4.52 -14.12
C TYR A 136 5.50 3.49 -13.42
N PRO A 137 5.89 2.34 -13.99
CA PRO A 137 6.84 1.45 -13.35
C PRO A 137 8.22 2.08 -13.16
N VAL A 138 8.59 3.01 -14.06
CA VAL A 138 9.84 3.78 -13.93
C VAL A 138 9.74 4.85 -12.84
N LEU A 139 8.57 5.49 -12.69
CA LEU A 139 8.30 6.38 -11.57
C LEU A 139 8.33 5.61 -10.24
N GLN A 140 7.77 4.41 -10.18
CA GLN A 140 7.85 3.54 -9.00
C GLN A 140 9.31 3.15 -8.67
N ALA A 141 10.13 2.89 -9.68
CA ALA A 141 11.55 2.65 -9.46
C ALA A 141 12.24 3.90 -8.87
N ALA A 142 11.91 5.10 -9.36
CA ALA A 142 12.43 6.34 -8.79
C ALA A 142 11.99 6.53 -7.33
N ASP A 143 10.72 6.26 -7.01
CA ASP A 143 10.20 6.33 -5.65
C ASP A 143 11.05 5.49 -4.68
N ILE A 144 11.41 4.29 -5.08
CA ILE A 144 12.16 3.33 -4.25
C ILE A 144 13.64 3.73 -4.14
N LEU A 145 14.26 4.07 -5.28
CA LEU A 145 15.71 4.29 -5.35
C LEU A 145 16.14 5.61 -4.71
N LEU A 146 15.29 6.64 -4.70
CA LEU A 146 15.57 7.92 -4.03
C LEU A 146 15.91 7.75 -2.55
N TYR A 147 15.28 6.81 -1.90
CA TYR A 147 15.43 6.61 -0.45
C TYR A 147 16.41 5.50 -0.07
N HIS A 148 17.09 4.89 -1.05
CA HIS A 148 17.98 3.74 -0.77
C HIS A 148 17.27 2.65 0.05
N ALA A 149 16.03 2.32 -0.31
CA ALA A 149 15.26 1.31 0.40
C ALA A 149 15.97 -0.06 0.34
N ASP A 150 16.20 -0.66 1.51
CA ASP A 150 16.79 -1.98 1.62
C ASP A 150 15.77 -3.07 1.24
N ALA A 151 14.48 -2.80 1.55
CA ALA A 151 13.38 -3.68 1.23
C ALA A 151 12.10 -2.89 0.89
N VAL A 152 11.27 -3.49 0.04
CA VAL A 152 9.98 -2.93 -0.36
C VAL A 152 8.89 -3.94 0.01
N PRO A 153 8.04 -3.63 1.01
CA PRO A 153 6.91 -4.49 1.38
C PRO A 153 5.80 -4.36 0.34
N VAL A 154 5.67 -5.36 -0.52
CA VAL A 154 4.70 -5.38 -1.62
C VAL A 154 4.00 -6.73 -1.75
N GLY A 155 2.82 -6.73 -2.37
CA GLY A 155 2.15 -7.95 -2.80
C GLY A 155 2.86 -8.61 -4.00
N GLU A 156 2.52 -9.87 -4.25
CA GLU A 156 3.10 -10.66 -5.33
C GLU A 156 2.88 -10.03 -6.72
N ASP A 157 1.77 -9.31 -6.91
CA ASP A 157 1.44 -8.60 -8.14
C ASP A 157 2.41 -7.45 -8.48
N GLN A 158 3.23 -7.00 -7.53
CA GLN A 158 4.24 -5.95 -7.69
C GLN A 158 5.66 -6.51 -7.95
N ARG A 159 5.84 -7.84 -7.96
CA ARG A 159 7.15 -8.48 -8.14
C ARG A 159 7.86 -7.98 -9.40
N GLN A 160 7.16 -7.94 -10.53
CA GLN A 160 7.76 -7.53 -11.81
C GLN A 160 8.23 -6.06 -11.81
N HIS A 161 7.49 -5.16 -11.13
CA HIS A 161 7.93 -3.76 -10.98
C HIS A 161 9.19 -3.65 -10.12
N LEU A 162 9.30 -4.49 -9.09
CA LEU A 162 10.47 -4.49 -8.25
C LEU A 162 11.70 -5.10 -8.95
N GLU A 163 11.50 -6.10 -9.81
CA GLU A 163 12.55 -6.63 -10.70
C GLU A 163 13.06 -5.52 -11.62
N LEU A 164 12.16 -4.77 -12.29
CA LEU A 164 12.56 -3.60 -13.09
C LEU A 164 13.35 -2.57 -12.26
N THR A 165 12.91 -2.30 -11.04
CA THR A 165 13.62 -1.37 -10.14
C THR A 165 15.05 -1.82 -9.85
N ARG A 166 15.23 -3.12 -9.58
CA ARG A 166 16.54 -3.74 -9.36
C ARG A 166 17.43 -3.64 -10.61
N ASP A 167 16.90 -4.02 -11.77
CA ASP A 167 17.60 -3.95 -13.05
C ASP A 167 18.06 -2.52 -13.36
N LEU A 168 17.21 -1.52 -13.09
CA LEU A 168 17.56 -0.11 -13.29
C LEU A 168 18.63 0.36 -12.31
N ALA A 169 18.57 -0.05 -11.04
CA ALA A 169 19.61 0.25 -10.06
C ALA A 169 20.96 -0.36 -10.44
N GLU A 170 20.98 -1.64 -10.82
CA GLU A 170 22.17 -2.36 -11.22
C GLU A 170 22.77 -1.76 -12.52
N ARG A 171 21.91 -1.47 -13.50
CA ARG A 171 22.32 -0.83 -14.78
C ARG A 171 22.92 0.55 -14.57
N PHE A 172 22.29 1.37 -13.72
CA PHE A 172 22.82 2.69 -13.38
C PHE A 172 24.17 2.57 -12.68
N ASN A 173 24.24 1.74 -11.64
CA ASN A 173 25.45 1.53 -10.83
C ASN A 173 26.62 1.00 -11.68
N ALA A 174 26.35 0.07 -12.59
CA ALA A 174 27.35 -0.48 -13.49
C ALA A 174 27.89 0.56 -14.50
N ARG A 175 27.01 1.44 -15.00
CA ARG A 175 27.38 2.40 -16.02
C ARG A 175 28.02 3.68 -15.46
N PHE A 176 27.51 4.18 -14.34
CA PHE A 176 27.86 5.49 -13.79
C PHE A 176 28.56 5.42 -12.42
N GLY A 177 28.72 4.24 -11.87
CA GLY A 177 29.30 3.99 -10.54
C GLY A 177 28.27 3.85 -9.43
N PRO A 178 28.67 3.27 -8.28
CA PRO A 178 27.76 2.95 -7.16
C PRO A 178 26.99 4.18 -6.69
N THR A 179 25.67 4.13 -6.85
CA THR A 179 24.76 5.24 -6.52
C THR A 179 23.53 4.76 -5.77
N PHE A 180 22.86 3.73 -6.27
CA PHE A 180 21.62 3.24 -5.69
C PHE A 180 21.82 1.95 -4.90
N THR A 181 21.14 1.82 -3.77
CA THR A 181 20.94 0.53 -3.10
C THR A 181 20.02 -0.33 -3.96
N VAL A 182 20.40 -1.58 -4.23
CA VAL A 182 19.55 -2.54 -4.96
C VAL A 182 18.56 -3.14 -3.96
N PRO A 183 17.25 -2.82 -4.06
CA PRO A 183 16.27 -3.23 -3.05
C PRO A 183 16.00 -4.73 -3.10
N ARG A 184 15.63 -5.31 -1.95
CA ARG A 184 15.11 -6.69 -1.87
C ARG A 184 13.59 -6.68 -1.91
N ALA A 185 13.02 -7.68 -2.55
CA ALA A 185 11.59 -7.92 -2.44
C ALA A 185 11.28 -8.42 -1.02
N HIS A 186 10.54 -7.65 -0.26
CA HIS A 186 9.91 -8.12 0.96
C HIS A 186 8.46 -8.48 0.62
N ILE A 187 8.31 -9.67 0.01
CA ILE A 187 6.96 -10.15 -0.31
C ILE A 187 6.26 -10.45 1.00
N VAL A 188 5.33 -9.59 1.36
CA VAL A 188 4.46 -9.80 2.50
C VAL A 188 3.61 -11.02 2.17
N ARG A 189 3.90 -12.15 2.82
CA ARG A 189 2.98 -13.29 2.76
C ARG A 189 1.68 -12.80 3.38
N GLU A 190 0.67 -12.61 2.54
CA GLU A 190 -0.67 -12.27 3.01
C GLU A 190 -1.10 -13.34 4.02
N THR A 191 -1.02 -12.99 5.31
CA THR A 191 -1.44 -13.89 6.40
C THR A 191 -2.95 -14.17 6.34
N ALA A 192 -3.69 -13.34 5.60
CA ALA A 192 -5.10 -13.54 5.31
C ALA A 192 -5.42 -12.95 3.92
N LYS A 193 -5.57 -13.80 2.90
CA LYS A 193 -6.19 -13.39 1.63
C LYS A 193 -7.69 -13.21 1.88
N ILE A 194 -8.12 -11.96 2.02
CA ILE A 194 -9.54 -11.64 2.13
C ILE A 194 -10.14 -11.60 0.75
N ALA A 195 -11.17 -12.41 0.55
CA ALA A 195 -11.94 -12.44 -0.67
C ALA A 195 -13.13 -11.49 -0.61
N ASP A 196 -13.69 -11.18 -1.78
CA ASP A 196 -14.93 -10.42 -1.91
C ASP A 196 -16.10 -11.18 -1.25
N LEU A 197 -17.04 -10.46 -0.60
CA LEU A 197 -18.16 -11.10 0.10
C LEU A 197 -19.20 -11.69 -0.85
N GLN A 198 -19.30 -11.21 -2.09
CA GLN A 198 -20.23 -11.72 -3.09
C GLN A 198 -19.55 -12.71 -4.03
N GLU A 199 -18.25 -12.57 -4.27
CA GLU A 199 -17.44 -13.47 -5.09
C GLU A 199 -16.26 -14.00 -4.25
N PRO A 200 -16.51 -14.97 -3.33
CA PRO A 200 -15.52 -15.41 -2.36
C PRO A 200 -14.34 -16.21 -2.96
N THR A 201 -14.31 -16.39 -4.25
CA THR A 201 -13.17 -16.95 -5.03
C THR A 201 -12.25 -15.86 -5.57
N ALA A 202 -12.72 -14.61 -5.63
CA ALA A 202 -11.98 -13.45 -6.07
C ALA A 202 -11.42 -12.65 -4.89
N LYS A 203 -10.21 -12.07 -5.04
CA LYS A 203 -9.63 -11.17 -4.03
C LYS A 203 -10.53 -9.94 -3.88
N MET A 204 -10.76 -9.49 -2.63
CA MET A 204 -11.44 -8.23 -2.36
C MET A 204 -10.73 -7.07 -3.06
N SER A 205 -11.42 -6.44 -3.99
CA SER A 205 -10.86 -5.41 -4.88
C SER A 205 -11.92 -4.41 -5.29
N LYS A 206 -11.51 -3.15 -5.49
CA LYS A 206 -12.36 -2.08 -6.02
C LYS A 206 -12.84 -2.32 -7.46
N SER A 207 -12.25 -3.27 -8.18
CA SER A 207 -12.63 -3.62 -9.55
C SER A 207 -13.89 -4.48 -9.64
N LEU A 208 -14.37 -5.02 -8.51
CA LEU A 208 -15.60 -5.79 -8.42
C LEU A 208 -16.77 -4.87 -8.00
N PRO A 209 -18.03 -5.25 -8.28
CA PRO A 209 -19.20 -4.51 -7.82
C PRO A 209 -19.19 -4.30 -6.31
N GLY A 210 -19.47 -3.08 -5.85
CA GLY A 210 -19.25 -2.63 -4.48
C GLY A 210 -20.01 -3.36 -3.35
N ALA A 211 -20.92 -4.30 -3.66
CA ALA A 211 -21.67 -5.07 -2.66
C ALA A 211 -20.80 -6.05 -1.85
N GLY A 212 -19.70 -6.53 -2.40
CA GLY A 212 -18.76 -7.46 -1.74
C GLY A 212 -17.56 -6.80 -1.08
N LEU A 213 -17.37 -5.49 -1.26
CA LEU A 213 -16.25 -4.73 -0.73
C LEU A 213 -16.58 -4.16 0.65
N LEU A 214 -15.75 -4.41 1.65
CA LEU A 214 -15.83 -3.76 2.97
C LEU A 214 -14.82 -2.63 3.05
N GLU A 215 -15.28 -1.41 3.29
CA GLU A 215 -14.44 -0.22 3.42
C GLU A 215 -14.28 0.22 4.88
N LEU A 216 -13.13 0.81 5.22
CA LEU A 216 -12.83 1.25 6.59
C LEU A 216 -13.74 2.38 7.06
N LEU A 217 -14.14 3.27 6.14
CA LEU A 217 -15.02 4.42 6.46
C LEU A 217 -16.50 4.13 6.15
N GLU A 218 -16.85 2.89 5.86
CA GLU A 218 -18.23 2.52 5.57
C GLU A 218 -19.12 2.60 6.82
N PRO A 219 -20.32 3.20 6.74
CA PRO A 219 -21.24 3.28 7.87
C PRO A 219 -21.59 1.90 8.45
N GLU A 220 -21.66 1.80 9.78
CA GLU A 220 -21.97 0.54 10.51
C GLU A 220 -23.16 -0.24 9.95
N PRO A 221 -24.33 0.38 9.64
CA PRO A 221 -25.46 -0.36 9.09
C PRO A 221 -25.15 -1.02 7.73
N SER A 222 -24.29 -0.38 6.92
CA SER A 222 -23.87 -0.90 5.63
C SER A 222 -22.91 -2.09 5.79
N VAL A 223 -21.91 -1.99 6.67
CA VAL A 223 -21.00 -3.08 7.02
C VAL A 223 -21.80 -4.31 7.46
N ARG A 224 -22.74 -4.14 8.39
CA ARG A 224 -23.61 -5.22 8.89
C ARG A 224 -24.46 -5.83 7.76
N LYS A 225 -25.04 -4.99 6.89
CA LYS A 225 -25.85 -5.44 5.76
C LYS A 225 -25.02 -6.28 4.78
N LYS A 226 -23.84 -5.83 4.41
CA LYS A 226 -22.94 -6.53 3.47
C LYS A 226 -22.49 -7.88 4.03
N ILE A 227 -22.09 -7.96 5.29
CA ILE A 227 -21.68 -9.22 5.92
C ILE A 227 -22.85 -10.20 6.04
N ARG A 228 -24.04 -9.74 6.39
CA ARG A 228 -25.24 -10.61 6.40
C ARG A 228 -25.57 -11.17 5.02
N ALA A 229 -25.37 -10.35 3.96
CA ALA A 229 -25.61 -10.72 2.58
C ALA A 229 -24.45 -11.49 1.93
N ALA A 230 -23.33 -11.70 2.64
CA ALA A 230 -22.18 -12.43 2.11
C ALA A 230 -22.60 -13.82 1.59
N VAL A 231 -22.08 -14.19 0.43
CA VAL A 231 -22.37 -15.48 -0.20
C VAL A 231 -21.77 -16.61 0.64
N THR A 232 -22.57 -17.63 0.90
CA THR A 232 -22.18 -18.88 1.56
C THR A 232 -22.82 -20.06 0.83
N ASP A 233 -22.29 -21.26 1.02
CA ASP A 233 -22.91 -22.50 0.50
C ASP A 233 -24.25 -22.77 1.17
N THR A 234 -24.94 -23.83 0.71
CA THR A 234 -26.27 -24.25 1.21
C THR A 234 -26.21 -25.10 2.49
N GLY A 235 -25.02 -25.32 3.03
CA GLY A 235 -24.80 -26.09 4.24
C GLY A 235 -25.14 -25.31 5.52
N ARG A 236 -24.77 -25.89 6.68
CA ARG A 236 -24.94 -25.25 7.99
C ARG A 236 -23.67 -25.30 8.84
N GLU A 237 -22.76 -26.21 8.52
CA GLU A 237 -21.52 -26.43 9.27
C GLU A 237 -20.54 -25.31 9.01
N VAL A 238 -20.13 -24.61 10.07
CA VAL A 238 -19.07 -23.59 10.03
C VAL A 238 -17.72 -24.30 10.04
N ARG A 239 -17.13 -24.42 8.84
CA ARG A 239 -15.86 -25.08 8.62
C ARG A 239 -15.05 -24.35 7.55
N HIS A 240 -13.74 -24.26 7.76
CA HIS A 240 -12.80 -23.69 6.81
C HIS A 240 -12.43 -24.75 5.76
N ASP A 241 -12.99 -24.60 4.59
CA ASP A 241 -12.72 -25.39 3.40
C ASP A 241 -12.79 -24.46 2.18
N PRO A 242 -11.65 -23.86 1.77
CA PRO A 242 -11.64 -22.88 0.68
C PRO A 242 -12.15 -23.40 -0.66
N GLU A 243 -12.08 -24.72 -0.88
CA GLU A 243 -12.54 -25.34 -2.14
C GLU A 243 -14.05 -25.55 -2.16
N ARG A 244 -14.61 -26.05 -1.05
CA ARG A 244 -16.02 -26.42 -0.98
C ARG A 244 -16.91 -25.37 -0.31
N LYS A 245 -16.30 -24.55 0.56
CA LYS A 245 -16.98 -23.52 1.37
C LYS A 245 -16.24 -22.17 1.31
N PRO A 246 -15.97 -21.62 0.09
CA PRO A 246 -15.16 -20.42 -0.04
C PRO A 246 -15.71 -19.23 0.75
N GLY A 247 -17.03 -19.02 0.77
CA GLY A 247 -17.66 -17.92 1.50
C GLY A 247 -17.55 -18.06 3.01
N VAL A 248 -17.78 -19.24 3.57
CA VAL A 248 -17.60 -19.51 5.01
C VAL A 248 -16.14 -19.38 5.40
N SER A 249 -15.24 -19.93 4.58
CA SER A 249 -13.79 -19.83 4.78
C SER A 249 -13.31 -18.37 4.77
N ASN A 250 -13.85 -17.53 3.89
CA ASN A 250 -13.56 -16.10 3.86
C ASN A 250 -14.05 -15.40 5.14
N LEU A 251 -15.26 -15.67 5.59
CA LEU A 251 -15.80 -15.11 6.84
C LEU A 251 -14.97 -15.53 8.07
N LEU A 252 -14.55 -16.79 8.15
CA LEU A 252 -13.64 -17.28 9.20
C LEU A 252 -12.26 -16.60 9.14
N THR A 253 -11.76 -16.38 7.92
CA THR A 253 -10.48 -15.65 7.70
C THR A 253 -10.60 -14.20 8.18
N ILE A 254 -11.70 -13.51 7.86
CA ILE A 254 -11.97 -12.15 8.34
C ILE A 254 -12.06 -12.15 9.88
N ALA A 255 -12.86 -13.06 10.46
CA ALA A 255 -12.99 -13.17 11.92
C ALA A 255 -11.64 -13.40 12.61
N SER A 256 -10.83 -14.31 12.08
CA SER A 256 -9.49 -14.60 12.58
C SER A 256 -8.56 -13.38 12.51
N ALA A 257 -8.58 -12.68 11.38
CA ALA A 257 -7.72 -11.51 11.15
C ALA A 257 -8.07 -10.32 12.06
N LEU A 258 -9.35 -10.17 12.41
CA LEU A 258 -9.86 -9.07 13.25
C LEU A 258 -9.77 -9.40 14.76
N SER A 259 -10.05 -10.64 15.14
CA SER A 259 -10.05 -11.07 16.56
C SER A 259 -8.68 -11.54 17.06
N GLY A 260 -7.76 -11.89 16.13
CA GLY A 260 -6.50 -12.57 16.48
C GLY A 260 -6.64 -14.03 16.84
N ARG A 261 -7.86 -14.59 16.87
CA ARG A 261 -8.12 -16.00 17.18
C ARG A 261 -7.80 -16.89 15.98
N PRO A 262 -7.09 -18.03 16.16
CA PRO A 262 -6.84 -18.98 15.08
C PRO A 262 -8.15 -19.55 14.50
N VAL A 263 -8.15 -19.81 13.18
CA VAL A 263 -9.33 -20.39 12.50
C VAL A 263 -9.85 -21.68 13.18
N PRO A 264 -9.01 -22.66 13.60
CA PRO A 264 -9.51 -23.87 14.28
C PRO A 264 -10.23 -23.59 15.59
N GLU A 265 -9.84 -22.57 16.33
CA GLU A 265 -10.53 -22.14 17.56
C GLU A 265 -11.91 -21.55 17.25
N LEU A 266 -12.00 -20.72 16.18
CA LEU A 266 -13.26 -20.19 15.70
C LEU A 266 -14.20 -21.30 15.26
N GLU A 267 -13.74 -22.29 14.46
CA GLU A 267 -14.53 -23.44 14.05
C GLU A 267 -15.13 -24.18 15.27
N THR A 268 -14.30 -24.41 16.29
CA THR A 268 -14.74 -25.07 17.52
C THR A 268 -15.81 -24.25 18.24
N SER A 269 -15.69 -22.92 18.29
CA SER A 269 -16.65 -22.03 18.93
C SER A 269 -18.01 -21.96 18.21
N PHE A 270 -18.04 -22.34 16.93
CA PHE A 270 -19.27 -22.42 16.13
C PHE A 270 -19.81 -23.83 15.98
N ALA A 271 -19.26 -24.82 16.70
CA ALA A 271 -19.79 -26.19 16.68
C ALA A 271 -21.28 -26.20 17.06
N GLY A 272 -22.14 -26.72 16.18
CA GLY A 272 -23.61 -26.74 16.37
C GLY A 272 -24.34 -25.42 16.06
N ARG A 273 -23.60 -24.33 15.72
CA ARG A 273 -24.17 -23.04 15.31
C ARG A 273 -24.18 -22.93 13.79
N GLY A 274 -25.00 -22.03 13.26
CA GLY A 274 -25.15 -21.86 11.80
C GLY A 274 -24.44 -20.64 11.24
N TYR A 275 -24.54 -20.46 9.92
CA TYR A 275 -23.95 -19.32 9.21
C TYR A 275 -24.50 -17.96 9.67
N GLY A 276 -25.74 -17.92 10.18
CA GLY A 276 -26.32 -16.70 10.74
C GLY A 276 -25.53 -16.18 11.94
N ASP A 277 -25.13 -17.08 12.85
CA ASP A 277 -24.33 -16.76 14.04
C ASP A 277 -22.92 -16.30 13.63
N LEU A 278 -22.27 -17.01 12.66
CA LEU A 278 -20.97 -16.62 12.13
C LEU A 278 -21.03 -15.20 11.52
N LYS A 279 -22.02 -14.93 10.66
CA LYS A 279 -22.19 -13.61 10.04
C LYS A 279 -22.47 -12.50 11.06
N ALA A 280 -23.19 -12.80 12.11
CA ALA A 280 -23.46 -11.85 13.19
C ALA A 280 -22.16 -11.50 13.93
N GLU A 281 -21.38 -12.51 14.34
CA GLU A 281 -20.10 -12.29 15.04
C GLU A 281 -19.07 -11.58 14.14
N VAL A 282 -18.96 -11.95 12.87
CA VAL A 282 -18.08 -11.24 11.91
C VAL A 282 -18.50 -9.78 11.72
N ALA A 283 -19.82 -9.50 11.70
CA ALA A 283 -20.32 -8.14 11.60
C ALA A 283 -19.99 -7.30 12.85
N ASP A 284 -20.10 -7.89 14.04
CA ASP A 284 -19.72 -7.22 15.29
C ASP A 284 -18.21 -6.93 15.32
N LEU A 285 -17.38 -7.92 15.02
CA LEU A 285 -15.92 -7.74 14.93
C LEU A 285 -15.52 -6.67 13.91
N ALA A 286 -16.17 -6.67 12.74
CA ALA A 286 -15.87 -5.68 11.71
C ALA A 286 -16.25 -4.26 12.13
N VAL A 287 -17.40 -4.08 12.77
CA VAL A 287 -17.85 -2.78 13.27
C VAL A 287 -16.95 -2.28 14.39
N ASP A 288 -16.62 -3.15 15.35
CA ASP A 288 -15.75 -2.78 16.48
C ASP A 288 -14.35 -2.42 16.01
N PHE A 289 -13.89 -3.07 14.94
CA PHE A 289 -12.61 -2.77 14.30
C PHE A 289 -12.62 -1.41 13.59
N VAL A 290 -13.62 -1.09 12.77
CA VAL A 290 -13.62 0.16 11.98
C VAL A 290 -13.99 1.39 12.79
N ARG A 291 -14.78 1.27 13.85
CA ARG A 291 -15.27 2.39 14.66
C ARG A 291 -14.16 3.31 15.20
N PRO A 292 -13.08 2.81 15.83
CA PRO A 292 -11.99 3.68 16.26
C PRO A 292 -11.26 4.34 15.11
N ILE A 293 -11.08 3.64 13.97
CA ILE A 293 -10.45 4.20 12.77
C ILE A 293 -11.31 5.32 12.18
N GLN A 294 -12.62 5.11 12.08
CA GLN A 294 -13.56 6.12 11.57
C GLN A 294 -13.54 7.38 12.43
N ARG A 295 -13.68 7.20 13.76
CA ARG A 295 -13.62 8.34 14.69
C ARG A 295 -12.31 9.11 14.55
N ARG A 296 -11.19 8.41 14.58
CA ARG A 296 -9.88 9.06 14.51
C ARG A 296 -9.64 9.71 13.14
N THR A 297 -10.11 9.11 12.05
CA THR A 297 -10.04 9.73 10.71
C THR A 297 -10.85 11.02 10.66
N ALA A 298 -12.05 11.05 11.22
CA ALA A 298 -12.88 12.26 11.28
C ALA A 298 -12.18 13.37 12.10
N GLU A 299 -11.66 13.04 13.29
CA GLU A 299 -10.92 13.98 14.13
C GLU A 299 -9.72 14.60 13.39
N ILE A 300 -8.95 13.79 12.64
CA ILE A 300 -7.80 14.27 11.86
C ILE A 300 -8.24 15.15 10.69
N LEU A 301 -9.34 14.81 10.03
CA LEU A 301 -9.84 15.60 8.91
C LEU A 301 -10.47 16.94 9.36
N ASP A 302 -11.02 16.99 10.58
CA ASP A 302 -11.55 18.24 11.16
C ASP A 302 -10.41 19.22 11.50
N ASP A 303 -9.20 18.75 11.78
CA ASP A 303 -7.99 19.57 11.94
C ASP A 303 -7.10 19.50 10.68
N ALA A 304 -7.60 20.09 9.59
CA ALA A 304 -6.89 20.08 8.32
C ALA A 304 -5.50 20.76 8.39
N ALA A 305 -5.34 21.77 9.26
CA ALA A 305 -4.07 22.48 9.43
C ALA A 305 -3.00 21.58 10.06
N GLU A 306 -3.37 20.78 11.05
CA GLU A 306 -2.45 19.81 11.67
C GLU A 306 -2.10 18.68 10.69
N LEU A 307 -3.05 18.17 9.94
CA LEU A 307 -2.78 17.18 8.91
C LEU A 307 -1.80 17.72 7.85
N ASP A 308 -2.04 18.93 7.34
CA ASP A 308 -1.15 19.57 6.36
C ASP A 308 0.26 19.81 6.96
N ARG A 309 0.36 20.16 8.25
CA ARG A 309 1.65 20.27 8.97
C ARG A 309 2.39 18.95 9.07
N VAL A 310 1.71 17.88 9.43
CA VAL A 310 2.30 16.53 9.52
C VAL A 310 2.84 16.10 8.15
N LEU A 311 2.06 16.31 7.09
CA LEU A 311 2.48 15.96 5.72
C LEU A 311 3.65 16.82 5.23
N ALA A 312 3.71 18.11 5.60
CA ALA A 312 4.82 18.99 5.27
C ALA A 312 6.13 18.52 5.94
N ILE A 313 6.09 18.20 7.24
CA ILE A 313 7.25 17.66 7.97
C ILE A 313 7.71 16.34 7.34
N GLY A 314 6.77 15.45 6.97
CA GLY A 314 7.09 14.22 6.27
C GLY A 314 7.75 14.47 4.91
N ALA A 315 7.24 15.45 4.14
CA ALA A 315 7.83 15.84 2.86
C ALA A 315 9.24 16.42 3.03
N GLU A 316 9.49 17.29 4.02
CA GLU A 316 10.83 17.83 4.31
C GLU A 316 11.84 16.73 4.66
N ARG A 317 11.45 15.77 5.51
CA ARG A 317 12.27 14.60 5.85
C ARG A 317 12.57 13.75 4.60
N ALA A 318 11.56 13.48 3.79
CA ALA A 318 11.69 12.71 2.55
C ALA A 318 12.57 13.46 1.53
N GLU A 319 12.35 14.75 1.35
CA GLU A 319 13.11 15.58 0.41
C GLU A 319 14.59 15.65 0.78
N SER A 320 14.92 15.73 2.05
CA SER A 320 16.33 15.80 2.51
C SER A 320 17.14 14.60 2.02
N VAL A 321 16.56 13.40 2.01
CA VAL A 321 17.19 12.17 1.51
C VAL A 321 17.15 12.13 -0.02
N ALA A 322 15.98 12.40 -0.59
CA ALA A 322 15.77 12.34 -2.03
C ALA A 322 16.63 13.34 -2.81
N ALA A 323 16.82 14.56 -2.28
CA ALA A 323 17.64 15.59 -2.88
C ALA A 323 19.13 15.20 -2.95
N ALA A 324 19.66 14.60 -1.89
CA ALA A 324 21.04 14.11 -1.85
C ALA A 324 21.28 13.00 -2.88
N THR A 325 20.35 12.04 -2.95
CA THR A 325 20.39 10.94 -3.90
C THR A 325 20.30 11.44 -5.35
N LEU A 326 19.35 12.34 -5.62
CA LEU A 326 19.17 12.92 -6.95
C LEU A 326 20.40 13.74 -7.39
N ALA A 327 20.97 14.54 -6.48
CA ALA A 327 22.19 15.32 -6.77
C ALA A 327 23.34 14.41 -7.17
N THR A 328 23.55 13.30 -6.45
CA THR A 328 24.56 12.30 -6.79
C THR A 328 24.28 11.66 -8.16
N ALA A 329 23.02 11.31 -8.43
CA ALA A 329 22.64 10.73 -9.71
C ALA A 329 22.87 11.73 -10.88
N TYR A 330 22.53 13.00 -10.69
CA TYR A 330 22.74 14.06 -11.69
C TYR A 330 24.21 14.31 -11.99
N ASP A 331 25.04 14.38 -10.95
CA ASP A 331 26.49 14.52 -11.10
C ASP A 331 27.07 13.36 -11.91
N ARG A 332 26.67 12.14 -11.57
CA ARG A 332 27.15 10.91 -12.23
C ARG A 332 26.76 10.80 -13.71
N VAL A 333 25.55 11.28 -14.08
CA VAL A 333 25.15 11.31 -15.50
C VAL A 333 25.74 12.49 -16.27
N GLY A 334 26.43 13.43 -15.59
CA GLY A 334 27.14 14.54 -16.20
C GLY A 334 26.29 15.81 -16.38
N PHE A 335 25.24 16.01 -15.59
CA PHE A 335 24.51 17.27 -15.60
C PHE A 335 25.31 18.38 -14.91
N LEU A 336 25.33 19.54 -15.51
CA LEU A 336 26.01 20.71 -14.93
C LEU A 336 25.21 21.18 -13.70
N PRO A 337 25.87 21.38 -12.53
CA PRO A 337 25.20 21.92 -11.37
C PRO A 337 24.74 23.37 -11.64
N PRO A 338 23.57 23.78 -11.13
CA PRO A 338 23.15 25.17 -11.22
C PRO A 338 24.15 26.06 -10.46
N ARG A 339 24.47 27.25 -11.00
CA ARG A 339 25.23 28.24 -10.25
C ARG A 339 24.44 28.65 -9.01
N LYS A 340 25.02 28.47 -7.85
CA LYS A 340 24.50 29.13 -6.63
C LYS A 340 24.72 30.61 -6.80
N GLY A 341 23.65 31.40 -6.87
CA GLY A 341 23.70 32.85 -6.83
C GLY A 341 24.21 33.36 -5.49
#